data_79c6a303af57f368ade466ae8804924b
#
_entry.id   79c6a303af57f368ade466ae8804924b
#
_cell.length_a   1.000
_cell.length_b   1.000
_cell.length_c   1.000
_cell.angle_alpha   90.00
_cell.angle_beta   90.00
_cell.angle_gamma   90.00
#
_symmetry.space_group_name_H-M   'P 1'
#
loop_
_entity.id
_entity.type
_entity.pdbx_description
1 polymer ?
#
loop_
_entity_poly.entity_id
_entity_poly.type
_entity_poly.pdbx_seq_one_letter_code
_entity_poly.pdbx_strand_id
1 'polypeptide(L)'
;MLAAASFAIPSAAIAAEASPLAHYVQARAASSAGDIEQASAAFAAILASEPDNELVAAQALSHAVTAGDWTLALAAARTLERRNALQPDVRFLLLADAFRSRDWARAEQQIDLIERDQLFGFAVPVLRAWRAHGSRRGDPLAFVPEQGLEGAAASYAAEHRTLLQITRGRLEDPQQIIAGLGSAGARSARLKFAAAAALSQRRKPEAALALLDGQDPATAAARQLVQRRKLPGAIDSPAAGLAELLVRLSLDLHSQNLTPLALSFTRIATWLAPDNSETWMVAAELLAERDRERDAVALLDRVGASDPFAAQARDLRVRLLVQAEQGDRALAQASAAVEQPTASMSDWVRLGEVQLATDRPAEAASAFARAIEAHENEDQATQLWALWLMRGSAHDQADQWPEAKAALQEAYRLAPEQPLVLNYLGYAQLERRENVEEAERLVREAHRLAPDSAAITDSLGWALFLKGQLPEAIQLLETAAQGEPADVEINEHLGDAYYAAGRRNEARFAWRAALVYAEGDDAERLTGKIRSGPQIATR
;
A
#
# COMPACT_ATOMS: atom_id res chain seq x y z
N MET A 1 13.52 -66.38 48.32
CA MET A 1 13.15 -64.98 48.45
C MET A 1 14.36 -64.11 48.13
N LEU A 2 14.47 -63.63 46.89
CA LEU A 2 15.52 -62.72 46.48
C LEU A 2 14.82 -61.39 46.09
N ALA A 3 15.11 -60.34 46.87
CA ALA A 3 14.61 -59.02 46.64
C ALA A 3 15.43 -58.30 45.53
N ALA A 4 14.81 -57.94 44.45
CA ALA A 4 15.42 -57.11 43.39
C ALA A 4 15.31 -55.63 43.79
N ALA A 5 16.42 -54.98 44.03
CA ALA A 5 16.50 -53.56 44.26
C ALA A 5 16.55 -52.85 42.87
N SER A 6 15.49 -52.14 42.55
CA SER A 6 15.46 -51.26 41.37
C SER A 6 16.19 -49.96 41.72
N PHE A 7 17.32 -49.74 41.11
CA PHE A 7 17.98 -48.42 41.07
C PHE A 7 17.29 -47.54 40.03
N ALA A 8 16.53 -46.56 40.50
CA ALA A 8 16.05 -45.49 39.68
C ALA A 8 17.20 -44.48 39.48
N ILE A 9 17.71 -44.37 38.24
CA ILE A 9 18.62 -43.30 37.82
C ILE A 9 17.76 -42.07 37.58
N PRO A 10 17.99 -40.93 38.23
CA PRO A 10 17.30 -39.72 37.88
C PRO A 10 17.83 -39.25 36.51
N SER A 11 16.99 -39.32 35.51
CA SER A 11 17.23 -38.68 34.21
C SER A 11 17.10 -37.17 34.40
N ALA A 12 18.17 -36.51 34.80
CA ALA A 12 18.32 -35.08 34.62
C ALA A 12 18.48 -34.85 33.12
N ALA A 13 17.39 -34.53 32.45
CA ALA A 13 17.44 -33.95 31.12
C ALA A 13 18.17 -32.61 31.24
N ILE A 14 19.48 -32.62 30.99
CA ILE A 14 20.24 -31.41 30.68
C ILE A 14 19.60 -30.91 29.38
N ALA A 15 18.76 -29.89 29.49
CA ALA A 15 18.37 -29.11 28.34
C ALA A 15 19.67 -28.52 27.78
N ALA A 16 20.22 -29.14 26.74
CA ALA A 16 21.36 -28.60 26.03
C ALA A 16 20.91 -27.23 25.51
N GLU A 17 21.51 -26.16 26.03
CA GLU A 17 21.31 -24.83 25.48
C GLU A 17 21.59 -24.93 23.99
N ALA A 18 20.60 -24.56 23.16
CA ALA A 18 20.75 -24.64 21.72
C ALA A 18 21.97 -23.77 21.31
N SER A 19 22.81 -24.30 20.44
CA SER A 19 23.98 -23.55 19.98
C SER A 19 23.58 -22.24 19.27
N PRO A 20 24.44 -21.21 19.25
CA PRO A 20 24.16 -19.97 18.51
C PRO A 20 23.76 -20.23 17.04
N LEU A 21 24.35 -21.23 16.40
CA LEU A 21 23.97 -21.64 15.04
C LEU A 21 22.55 -22.21 14.98
N ALA A 22 22.15 -23.01 15.97
CA ALA A 22 20.78 -23.54 16.03
C ALA A 22 19.75 -22.42 16.23
N HIS A 23 20.02 -21.48 17.12
CA HIS A 23 19.20 -20.28 17.28
C HIS A 23 19.14 -19.43 15.99
N TYR A 24 20.26 -19.30 15.26
CA TYR A 24 20.27 -18.56 14.00
C TYR A 24 19.39 -19.22 12.93
N VAL A 25 19.50 -20.52 12.76
CA VAL A 25 18.64 -21.29 11.84
C VAL A 25 17.17 -21.16 12.26
N GLN A 26 16.88 -21.27 13.56
CA GLN A 26 15.53 -21.10 14.09
C GLN A 26 15.00 -19.68 13.84
N ALA A 27 15.81 -18.64 14.10
CA ALA A 27 15.44 -17.26 13.85
C ALA A 27 15.11 -17.01 12.38
N ARG A 28 15.94 -17.54 11.47
CA ARG A 28 15.73 -17.42 10.02
C ARG A 28 14.48 -18.17 9.56
N ALA A 29 14.27 -19.39 10.04
CA ALA A 29 13.09 -20.18 9.70
C ALA A 29 11.80 -19.51 10.21
N ALA A 30 11.78 -19.07 11.48
CA ALA A 30 10.66 -18.35 12.07
C ALA A 30 10.37 -17.03 11.33
N SER A 31 11.42 -16.27 10.99
CA SER A 31 11.27 -15.02 10.21
C SER A 31 10.66 -15.27 8.82
N SER A 32 11.08 -16.37 8.15
CA SER A 32 10.52 -16.74 6.84
C SER A 32 9.09 -17.29 6.94
N ALA A 33 8.73 -17.90 8.08
CA ALA A 33 7.37 -18.38 8.35
C ALA A 33 6.42 -17.27 8.85
N GLY A 34 6.94 -16.03 9.08
CA GLY A 34 6.15 -14.94 9.65
C GLY A 34 5.91 -15.06 11.16
N ASP A 35 6.59 -15.99 11.86
CA ASP A 35 6.52 -16.10 13.32
C ASP A 35 7.45 -15.08 13.99
N ILE A 36 6.89 -13.88 14.22
CA ILE A 36 7.62 -12.72 14.73
C ILE A 36 8.15 -12.97 16.14
N GLU A 37 7.36 -13.59 17.01
CA GLU A 37 7.73 -13.82 18.42
C GLU A 37 8.90 -14.80 18.52
N GLN A 38 8.82 -15.91 17.81
CA GLN A 38 9.88 -16.92 17.82
C GLN A 38 11.17 -16.38 17.17
N ALA A 39 11.07 -15.61 16.09
CA ALA A 39 12.21 -14.98 15.45
C ALA A 39 12.90 -13.97 16.38
N SER A 40 12.13 -13.07 17.03
CA SER A 40 12.66 -12.09 17.99
C SER A 40 13.34 -12.78 19.18
N ALA A 41 12.71 -13.81 19.76
CA ALA A 41 13.29 -14.55 20.88
C ALA A 41 14.61 -15.24 20.50
N ALA A 42 14.68 -15.86 19.32
CA ALA A 42 15.88 -16.53 18.83
C ALA A 42 17.01 -15.53 18.54
N PHE A 43 16.74 -14.39 17.88
CA PHE A 43 17.74 -13.34 17.67
C PHE A 43 18.23 -12.72 18.99
N ALA A 44 17.34 -12.50 19.96
CA ALA A 44 17.71 -12.00 21.28
C ALA A 44 18.64 -12.98 22.01
N ALA A 45 18.36 -14.30 21.95
CA ALA A 45 19.22 -15.32 22.54
C ALA A 45 20.63 -15.34 21.92
N ILE A 46 20.73 -15.20 20.60
CA ILE A 46 22.04 -15.12 19.92
C ILE A 46 22.81 -13.88 20.36
N LEU A 47 22.18 -12.71 20.35
CA LEU A 47 22.82 -11.47 20.76
C LEU A 47 23.24 -11.48 22.23
N ALA A 48 22.53 -12.21 23.10
CA ALA A 48 22.91 -12.40 24.50
C ALA A 48 24.18 -13.27 24.64
N SER A 49 24.32 -14.31 23.81
CA SER A 49 25.49 -15.19 23.79
C SER A 49 26.69 -14.64 23.04
N GLU A 50 26.42 -13.83 21.97
CA GLU A 50 27.44 -13.24 21.09
C GLU A 50 27.20 -11.72 20.94
N PRO A 51 27.39 -10.91 21.99
CA PRO A 51 27.00 -9.50 22.03
C PRO A 51 27.76 -8.58 21.05
N ASP A 52 28.85 -9.07 20.46
CA ASP A 52 29.67 -8.32 19.49
C ASP A 52 29.60 -8.90 18.07
N ASN A 53 28.67 -9.81 17.79
CA ASN A 53 28.47 -10.37 16.46
C ASN A 53 27.69 -9.38 15.58
N GLU A 54 28.45 -8.70 14.70
CA GLU A 54 27.93 -7.66 13.79
C GLU A 54 26.89 -8.20 12.80
N LEU A 55 27.14 -9.39 12.21
CA LEU A 55 26.21 -9.99 11.24
C LEU A 55 24.87 -10.34 11.88
N VAL A 56 24.92 -10.93 13.07
CA VAL A 56 23.71 -11.24 13.84
C VAL A 56 22.99 -9.95 14.24
N ALA A 57 23.72 -8.94 14.70
CA ALA A 57 23.13 -7.66 15.08
C ALA A 57 22.43 -6.97 13.90
N ALA A 58 23.01 -7.01 12.69
CA ALA A 58 22.38 -6.43 11.50
C ALA A 58 21.07 -7.17 11.14
N GLN A 59 21.06 -8.51 11.19
CA GLN A 59 19.86 -9.30 10.92
C GLN A 59 18.78 -9.10 12.01
N ALA A 60 19.20 -9.11 13.28
CA ALA A 60 18.31 -8.87 14.40
C ALA A 60 17.67 -7.47 14.33
N LEU A 61 18.45 -6.44 13.96
CA LEU A 61 17.94 -5.08 13.79
C LEU A 61 16.86 -5.02 12.71
N SER A 62 17.15 -5.52 11.51
CA SER A 62 16.20 -5.50 10.39
C SER A 62 14.88 -6.21 10.75
N HIS A 63 14.99 -7.39 11.39
CA HIS A 63 13.82 -8.13 11.86
C HIS A 63 13.06 -7.34 12.94
N ALA A 64 13.76 -6.89 13.99
CA ALA A 64 13.15 -6.23 15.13
C ALA A 64 12.46 -4.91 14.76
N VAL A 65 13.06 -4.09 13.90
CA VAL A 65 12.44 -2.85 13.40
C VAL A 65 11.17 -3.17 12.62
N THR A 66 11.22 -4.15 11.72
CA THR A 66 10.04 -4.59 10.95
C THR A 66 8.94 -5.11 11.87
N ALA A 67 9.29 -5.91 12.88
CA ALA A 67 8.37 -6.46 13.86
C ALA A 67 7.84 -5.41 14.87
N GLY A 68 8.61 -4.34 15.11
CA GLY A 68 8.34 -3.36 16.16
C GLY A 68 8.83 -3.81 17.56
N ASP A 69 9.76 -4.75 17.60
CA ASP A 69 10.46 -5.14 18.84
C ASP A 69 11.60 -4.14 19.13
N TRP A 70 11.24 -3.03 19.76
CA TRP A 70 12.18 -1.95 20.03
C TRP A 70 13.27 -2.31 21.05
N THR A 71 13.02 -3.30 21.90
CA THR A 71 14.01 -3.79 22.87
C THR A 71 15.15 -4.49 22.13
N LEU A 72 14.82 -5.43 21.26
CA LEU A 72 15.78 -6.13 20.42
C LEU A 72 16.45 -5.17 19.42
N ALA A 73 15.67 -4.28 18.78
CA ALA A 73 16.18 -3.30 17.83
C ALA A 73 17.27 -2.40 18.46
N LEU A 74 17.01 -1.87 19.65
CA LEU A 74 17.99 -1.04 20.36
C LEU A 74 19.21 -1.84 20.83
N ALA A 75 19.04 -3.08 21.28
CA ALA A 75 20.17 -3.94 21.63
C ALA A 75 21.08 -4.19 20.43
N ALA A 76 20.50 -4.53 19.29
CA ALA A 76 21.22 -4.73 18.04
C ALA A 76 21.90 -3.43 17.54
N ALA A 77 21.17 -2.30 17.57
CA ALA A 77 21.72 -1.00 17.18
C ALA A 77 22.94 -0.59 18.01
N ARG A 78 22.89 -0.82 19.34
CA ARG A 78 24.03 -0.54 20.24
C ARG A 78 25.23 -1.45 19.97
N THR A 79 25.00 -2.70 19.56
CA THR A 79 26.08 -3.60 19.11
C THR A 79 26.75 -3.05 17.86
N LEU A 80 25.96 -2.67 16.86
CA LEU A 80 26.48 -2.07 15.61
C LEU A 80 27.22 -0.75 15.88
N GLU A 81 26.73 0.08 16.80
CA GLU A 81 27.39 1.32 17.21
C GLU A 81 28.78 1.05 17.80
N ARG A 82 28.91 0.09 18.74
CA ARG A 82 30.22 -0.30 19.31
C ARG A 82 31.20 -0.81 18.26
N ARG A 83 30.70 -1.48 17.22
CA ARG A 83 31.51 -2.02 16.11
C ARG A 83 31.79 -1.01 15.02
N ASN A 84 31.25 0.21 15.13
CA ASN A 84 31.32 1.26 14.11
C ASN A 84 30.73 0.83 12.75
N ALA A 85 29.79 -0.10 12.75
CA ALA A 85 29.11 -0.67 11.60
C ALA A 85 27.74 0.01 11.42
N LEU A 86 27.74 1.34 11.26
CA LEU A 86 26.53 2.14 11.33
C LEU A 86 25.93 2.39 9.94
N GLN A 87 24.73 1.84 9.73
CA GLN A 87 23.86 2.20 8.62
C GLN A 87 22.97 3.40 9.02
N PRO A 88 22.39 4.14 8.05
CA PRO A 88 21.58 5.32 8.35
C PRO A 88 20.40 5.05 9.29
N ASP A 89 19.69 3.95 9.12
CA ASP A 89 18.56 3.55 9.96
C ASP A 89 18.95 3.30 11.42
N VAL A 90 20.15 2.76 11.66
CA VAL A 90 20.71 2.59 13.02
C VAL A 90 20.86 3.95 13.71
N ARG A 91 21.40 4.96 13.01
CA ARG A 91 21.57 6.29 13.57
C ARG A 91 20.24 6.95 13.90
N PHE A 92 19.27 6.84 13.00
CA PHE A 92 17.94 7.40 13.23
C PHE A 92 17.18 6.65 14.34
N LEU A 93 17.38 5.33 14.51
CA LEU A 93 16.82 4.58 15.64
C LEU A 93 17.43 5.06 16.98
N LEU A 94 18.76 5.22 17.06
CA LEU A 94 19.43 5.71 18.26
C LEU A 94 19.06 7.17 18.56
N LEU A 95 18.86 7.99 17.54
CA LEU A 95 18.34 9.35 17.67
C LEU A 95 16.89 9.33 18.21
N ALA A 96 16.05 8.44 17.71
CA ALA A 96 14.68 8.27 18.18
C ALA A 96 14.63 7.85 19.67
N ASP A 97 15.50 6.94 20.09
CA ASP A 97 15.65 6.54 21.49
C ASP A 97 16.02 7.75 22.37
N ALA A 98 16.97 8.58 21.92
CA ALA A 98 17.40 9.80 22.62
C ALA A 98 16.26 10.84 22.71
N PHE A 99 15.45 11.01 21.67
CA PHE A 99 14.27 11.89 21.69
C PHE A 99 13.20 11.41 22.66
N ARG A 100 12.90 10.10 22.68
CA ARG A 100 11.92 9.50 23.60
C ARG A 100 12.37 9.58 25.05
N SER A 101 13.64 9.29 25.32
CA SER A 101 14.23 9.38 26.67
C SER A 101 14.56 10.80 27.11
N ARG A 102 14.44 11.79 26.21
CA ARG A 102 14.84 13.19 26.41
C ARG A 102 16.33 13.37 26.74
N ASP A 103 17.16 12.45 26.26
CA ASP A 103 18.62 12.58 26.33
C ASP A 103 19.12 13.48 25.19
N TRP A 104 19.05 14.79 25.43
CA TRP A 104 19.38 15.77 24.43
C TRP A 104 20.88 15.85 24.09
N ALA A 105 21.75 15.37 25.00
CA ALA A 105 23.18 15.26 24.74
C ALA A 105 23.47 14.14 23.74
N ARG A 106 22.86 12.96 23.95
CA ARG A 106 22.94 11.85 23.03
C ARG A 106 22.27 12.18 21.68
N ALA A 107 21.14 12.87 21.71
CA ALA A 107 20.47 13.33 20.49
C ALA A 107 21.41 14.22 19.64
N GLU A 108 22.10 15.20 20.23
CA GLU A 108 23.06 16.04 19.52
C GLU A 108 24.23 15.23 18.94
N GLN A 109 24.75 14.28 19.73
CA GLN A 109 25.82 13.39 19.25
C GLN A 109 25.40 12.61 18.01
N GLN A 110 24.17 12.06 17.97
CA GLN A 110 23.67 11.34 16.80
C GLN A 110 23.44 12.30 15.61
N ILE A 111 22.96 13.52 15.85
CA ILE A 111 22.80 14.54 14.81
C ILE A 111 24.14 14.92 14.18
N ASP A 112 25.19 15.14 15.00
CA ASP A 112 26.54 15.44 14.52
C ASP A 112 27.12 14.29 13.67
N LEU A 113 26.79 13.05 14.01
CA LEU A 113 27.19 11.88 13.21
C LEU A 113 26.44 11.82 11.88
N ILE A 114 25.13 12.09 11.85
CA ILE A 114 24.32 12.19 10.62
C ILE A 114 24.87 13.31 9.72
N GLU A 115 25.28 14.44 10.29
CA GLU A 115 25.88 15.55 9.54
C GLU A 115 27.21 15.16 8.89
N ARG A 116 28.07 14.42 9.61
CA ARG A 116 29.37 13.93 9.09
C ARG A 116 29.20 12.91 7.96
N ASP A 117 28.19 12.04 8.06
CA ASP A 117 27.91 11.01 7.04
C ASP A 117 27.34 11.62 5.74
N GLN A 118 26.90 12.86 5.75
CA GLN A 118 26.38 13.67 4.64
C GLN A 118 25.14 13.12 3.92
N LEU A 119 24.84 11.83 4.00
CA LEU A 119 23.73 11.19 3.28
C LEU A 119 22.37 11.86 3.59
N PHE A 120 22.13 12.20 4.86
CA PHE A 120 20.95 12.92 5.32
C PHE A 120 21.28 14.30 5.92
N GLY A 121 22.39 14.91 5.52
CA GLY A 121 22.83 16.21 5.99
C GLY A 121 21.80 17.33 5.79
N PHE A 122 20.99 17.23 4.74
CA PHE A 122 19.90 18.17 4.47
C PHE A 122 18.79 18.16 5.55
N ALA A 123 18.62 17.06 6.32
CA ALA A 123 17.66 16.96 7.41
C ALA A 123 18.18 17.56 8.74
N VAL A 124 19.49 17.77 8.88
CA VAL A 124 20.13 18.23 10.12
C VAL A 124 19.53 19.54 10.67
N PRO A 125 19.21 20.56 9.86
CA PRO A 125 18.55 21.77 10.37
C PRO A 125 17.24 21.44 11.10
N VAL A 126 16.43 20.55 10.55
CA VAL A 126 15.16 20.12 11.15
C VAL A 126 15.38 19.30 12.43
N LEU A 127 16.35 18.39 12.43
CA LEU A 127 16.70 17.60 13.61
C LEU A 127 17.14 18.49 14.78
N ARG A 128 18.03 19.45 14.53
CA ARG A 128 18.46 20.44 15.54
C ARG A 128 17.33 21.32 16.02
N ALA A 129 16.41 21.71 15.14
CA ALA A 129 15.25 22.50 15.51
C ALA A 129 14.34 21.76 16.51
N TRP A 130 13.99 20.50 16.25
CA TRP A 130 13.17 19.71 17.17
C TRP A 130 13.91 19.37 18.47
N ARG A 131 15.22 19.09 18.41
CA ARG A 131 16.05 18.91 19.61
C ARG A 131 16.09 20.19 20.46
N ALA A 132 16.26 21.37 19.84
CA ALA A 132 16.25 22.66 20.54
C ALA A 132 14.86 22.94 21.19
N HIS A 133 13.77 22.60 20.49
CA HIS A 133 12.41 22.67 21.04
C HIS A 133 12.28 21.79 22.30
N GLY A 134 12.75 20.56 22.25
CA GLY A 134 12.68 19.61 23.37
C GLY A 134 13.55 19.98 24.55
N SER A 135 14.78 20.39 24.30
CA SER A 135 15.74 20.80 25.34
C SER A 135 15.43 22.16 25.95
N ARG A 136 14.55 22.95 25.32
CA ARG A 136 14.26 24.35 25.67
C ARG A 136 15.51 25.24 25.69
N ARG A 137 16.54 24.88 24.94
CA ARG A 137 17.79 25.62 24.80
C ARG A 137 17.92 26.19 23.39
N GLY A 138 18.00 27.52 23.29
CA GLY A 138 18.04 28.27 22.04
C GLY A 138 16.65 28.40 21.37
N ASP A 139 16.61 29.15 20.26
CA ASP A 139 15.38 29.27 19.47
C ASP A 139 15.34 28.18 18.38
N PRO A 140 14.40 27.26 18.40
CA PRO A 140 14.26 26.23 17.37
C PRO A 140 14.16 26.77 15.94
N LEU A 141 13.53 27.95 15.77
CA LEU A 141 13.32 28.55 14.45
C LEU A 141 14.62 29.10 13.82
N ALA A 142 15.67 29.31 14.63
CA ALA A 142 16.97 29.70 14.11
C ALA A 142 17.64 28.60 13.26
N PHE A 143 17.30 27.33 13.50
CA PHE A 143 17.81 26.19 12.71
C PHE A 143 17.06 25.97 11.40
N VAL A 144 15.84 26.46 11.28
CA VAL A 144 14.99 26.36 10.09
C VAL A 144 14.58 27.76 9.61
N PRO A 145 15.53 28.57 9.13
CA PRO A 145 15.27 29.94 8.70
C PRO A 145 14.42 29.97 7.43
N GLU A 146 13.84 31.13 7.10
CA GLU A 146 13.04 31.31 5.87
C GLU A 146 13.91 31.39 4.62
N GLN A 147 15.15 31.80 4.78
CA GLN A 147 16.11 31.99 3.69
C GLN A 147 17.47 31.41 4.07
N GLY A 148 18.30 31.10 3.08
CA GLY A 148 19.66 30.62 3.29
C GLY A 148 19.83 29.11 3.29
N LEU A 149 18.74 28.35 3.13
CA LEU A 149 18.77 26.92 2.83
C LEU A 149 18.33 26.69 1.36
N GLU A 150 18.87 25.67 0.73
CA GLU A 150 18.62 25.36 -0.68
C GLU A 150 18.17 23.91 -0.87
N GLY A 151 17.52 23.63 -2.02
CA GLY A 151 17.13 22.29 -2.42
C GLY A 151 16.24 21.57 -1.39
N ALA A 152 16.54 20.30 -1.11
CA ALA A 152 15.80 19.50 -0.15
C ALA A 152 15.79 20.12 1.25
N ALA A 153 16.94 20.66 1.73
CA ALA A 153 17.03 21.29 3.05
C ALA A 153 16.02 22.43 3.21
N ALA A 154 15.85 23.28 2.20
CA ALA A 154 14.87 24.37 2.23
C ALA A 154 13.43 23.84 2.30
N SER A 155 13.09 22.82 1.49
CA SER A 155 11.75 22.24 1.46
C SER A 155 11.37 21.59 2.80
N TYR A 156 12.26 20.80 3.39
CA TYR A 156 12.05 20.18 4.70
C TYR A 156 11.99 21.22 5.82
N ALA A 157 12.87 22.23 5.78
CA ALA A 157 12.89 23.31 6.77
C ALA A 157 11.60 24.14 6.73
N ALA A 158 11.05 24.46 5.57
CA ALA A 158 9.83 25.24 5.43
C ALA A 158 8.62 24.54 6.08
N GLU A 159 8.43 23.24 5.80
CA GLU A 159 7.38 22.44 6.42
C GLU A 159 7.55 22.41 7.95
N HIS A 160 8.72 22.02 8.43
CA HIS A 160 8.95 21.87 9.86
C HIS A 160 9.02 23.20 10.62
N ARG A 161 9.37 24.29 9.96
CA ARG A 161 9.22 25.64 10.51
C ARG A 161 7.76 25.94 10.83
N THR A 162 6.85 25.67 9.87
CA THR A 162 5.41 25.85 10.06
C THR A 162 4.90 24.99 11.20
N LEU A 163 5.26 23.70 11.25
CA LEU A 163 4.88 22.79 12.33
C LEU A 163 5.37 23.27 13.70
N LEU A 164 6.61 23.72 13.80
CA LEU A 164 7.17 24.29 15.04
C LEU A 164 6.46 25.57 15.48
N GLN A 165 6.08 26.44 14.55
CA GLN A 165 5.31 27.66 14.86
C GLN A 165 3.93 27.30 15.40
N ILE A 166 3.24 26.33 14.79
CA ILE A 166 1.96 25.81 15.28
C ILE A 166 2.13 25.19 16.67
N THR A 167 3.10 24.28 16.83
CA THR A 167 3.36 23.59 18.10
C THR A 167 3.66 24.57 19.24
N ARG A 168 4.32 25.68 18.95
CA ARG A 168 4.65 26.72 19.94
C ARG A 168 3.52 27.75 20.13
N GLY A 169 2.42 27.68 19.36
CA GLY A 169 1.33 28.65 19.39
C GLY A 169 1.70 30.03 18.86
N ARG A 170 2.67 30.08 17.94
CA ARG A 170 3.10 31.31 17.27
C ARG A 170 2.39 31.52 15.92
N LEU A 171 1.75 30.49 15.39
CA LEU A 171 1.00 30.51 14.15
C LEU A 171 -0.38 29.87 14.41
N GLU A 172 -1.43 30.67 14.25
CA GLU A 172 -2.82 30.27 14.51
C GLU A 172 -3.76 30.65 13.35
N ASP A 173 -3.28 31.44 12.39
CA ASP A 173 -4.03 31.86 11.20
C ASP A 173 -4.12 30.70 10.20
N PRO A 174 -5.34 30.21 9.86
CA PRO A 174 -5.51 29.08 8.95
C PRO A 174 -4.91 29.32 7.55
N GLN A 175 -5.01 30.53 7.00
CA GLN A 175 -4.48 30.83 5.67
C GLN A 175 -2.96 30.79 5.64
N GLN A 176 -2.31 31.29 6.67
CA GLN A 176 -0.86 31.23 6.80
C GLN A 176 -0.39 29.77 7.05
N ILE A 177 -1.17 28.98 7.80
CA ILE A 177 -0.88 27.56 8.00
C ILE A 177 -0.97 26.82 6.66
N ILE A 178 -2.04 27.01 5.89
CA ILE A 178 -2.21 26.39 4.58
C ILE A 178 -1.07 26.78 3.64
N ALA A 179 -0.72 28.07 3.60
CA ALA A 179 0.40 28.54 2.78
C ALA A 179 1.73 27.91 3.19
N GLY A 180 2.00 27.80 4.50
CA GLY A 180 3.22 27.19 5.02
C GLY A 180 3.30 25.67 4.83
N LEU A 181 2.17 24.99 4.70
CA LEU A 181 2.08 23.53 4.42
C LEU A 181 1.93 23.22 2.93
N GLY A 182 1.87 24.22 2.05
CA GLY A 182 1.62 24.05 0.62
C GLY A 182 2.64 23.16 -0.12
N SER A 183 3.84 22.98 0.45
CA SER A 183 4.87 22.08 -0.10
C SER A 183 4.73 20.62 0.32
N ALA A 184 3.76 20.30 1.18
CA ALA A 184 3.60 18.95 1.75
C ALA A 184 2.98 17.92 0.79
N GLY A 185 2.54 18.33 -0.40
CA GLY A 185 1.99 17.42 -1.40
C GLY A 185 0.83 16.57 -0.86
N ALA A 186 0.89 15.25 -1.09
CA ALA A 186 -0.12 14.28 -0.65
C ALA A 186 -0.33 14.28 0.89
N ARG A 187 0.69 14.67 1.68
CA ARG A 187 0.59 14.76 3.14
C ARG A 187 -0.15 16.00 3.65
N SER A 188 -0.51 16.93 2.77
CA SER A 188 -1.16 18.20 3.15
C SER A 188 -2.40 17.98 4.02
N ALA A 189 -3.25 17.00 3.69
CA ALA A 189 -4.45 16.67 4.47
C ALA A 189 -4.08 16.26 5.91
N ARG A 190 -3.11 15.35 6.07
CA ARG A 190 -2.65 14.90 7.39
C ARG A 190 -2.10 16.06 8.22
N LEU A 191 -1.29 16.92 7.62
CA LEU A 191 -0.69 18.05 8.33
C LEU A 191 -1.72 19.13 8.68
N LYS A 192 -2.75 19.35 7.86
CA LYS A 192 -3.92 20.17 8.21
C LYS A 192 -4.66 19.58 9.42
N PHE A 193 -4.84 18.27 9.50
CA PHE A 193 -5.46 17.63 10.67
C PHE A 193 -4.62 17.79 11.93
N ALA A 194 -3.30 17.66 11.84
CA ALA A 194 -2.39 17.90 12.96
C ALA A 194 -2.47 19.35 13.45
N ALA A 195 -2.50 20.31 12.54
CA ALA A 195 -2.66 21.71 12.84
C ALA A 195 -4.04 22.00 13.48
N ALA A 196 -5.11 21.45 12.93
CA ALA A 196 -6.47 21.58 13.48
C ALA A 196 -6.57 20.97 14.89
N ALA A 197 -5.91 19.81 15.12
CA ALA A 197 -5.83 19.19 16.44
C ALA A 197 -5.13 20.12 17.46
N ALA A 198 -3.99 20.70 17.08
CA ALA A 198 -3.25 21.63 17.93
C ALA A 198 -4.07 22.90 18.25
N LEU A 199 -4.78 23.47 17.27
CA LEU A 199 -5.66 24.63 17.48
C LEU A 199 -6.85 24.27 18.36
N SER A 200 -7.48 23.12 18.16
CA SER A 200 -8.60 22.61 18.97
C SER A 200 -8.18 22.44 20.44
N GLN A 201 -7.04 21.88 20.71
CA GLN A 201 -6.48 21.73 22.07
C GLN A 201 -6.27 23.10 22.74
N ARG A 202 -5.91 24.13 21.96
CA ARG A 202 -5.72 25.52 22.43
C ARG A 202 -7.01 26.32 22.49
N ARG A 203 -8.16 25.68 22.36
CA ARG A 203 -9.49 26.33 22.40
C ARG A 203 -9.72 27.33 21.26
N LYS A 204 -9.20 27.04 20.07
CA LYS A 204 -9.41 27.78 18.81
C LYS A 204 -10.21 26.94 17.81
N PRO A 205 -11.46 26.51 18.12
CA PRO A 205 -12.20 25.59 17.26
C PRO A 205 -12.54 26.20 15.89
N GLU A 206 -12.81 27.50 15.81
CA GLU A 206 -13.12 28.19 14.55
C GLU A 206 -11.93 28.12 13.58
N ALA A 207 -10.73 28.43 14.05
CA ALA A 207 -9.51 28.35 13.26
C ALA A 207 -9.19 26.87 12.87
N ALA A 208 -9.46 25.92 13.79
CA ALA A 208 -9.30 24.49 13.49
C ALA A 208 -10.26 24.04 12.40
N LEU A 209 -11.54 24.45 12.45
CA LEU A 209 -12.54 24.10 11.44
C LEU A 209 -12.25 24.74 10.08
N ALA A 210 -11.66 25.94 10.05
CA ALA A 210 -11.26 26.60 8.81
C ALA A 210 -10.13 25.87 8.04
N LEU A 211 -9.35 25.01 8.73
CA LEU A 211 -8.36 24.14 8.07
C LEU A 211 -8.98 22.88 7.45
N LEU A 212 -10.21 22.55 7.84
CA LEU A 212 -10.89 21.31 7.47
C LEU A 212 -12.00 21.64 6.43
N ASP A 213 -11.59 22.10 5.26
CA ASP A 213 -12.47 22.60 4.19
C ASP A 213 -12.92 21.52 3.18
N GLY A 214 -12.32 20.32 3.23
CA GLY A 214 -12.67 19.18 2.37
C GLY A 214 -14.07 18.61 2.61
N GLN A 215 -14.61 17.91 1.63
CA GLN A 215 -15.90 17.20 1.71
C GLN A 215 -15.75 15.70 1.96
N ASP A 216 -14.52 15.21 1.98
CA ASP A 216 -14.21 13.79 2.18
C ASP A 216 -14.59 13.29 3.58
N PRO A 217 -14.82 11.97 3.76
CA PRO A 217 -15.24 11.37 5.03
C PRO A 217 -14.27 11.64 6.19
N ALA A 218 -12.95 11.68 5.93
CA ALA A 218 -11.95 11.93 6.97
C ALA A 218 -12.06 13.37 7.49
N THR A 219 -12.22 14.34 6.59
CA THR A 219 -12.45 15.74 6.97
C THR A 219 -13.76 15.92 7.74
N ALA A 220 -14.83 15.25 7.33
CA ALA A 220 -16.12 15.28 8.06
C ALA A 220 -15.98 14.71 9.48
N ALA A 221 -15.29 13.57 9.63
CA ALA A 221 -14.99 12.97 10.93
C ALA A 221 -14.11 13.89 11.79
N ALA A 222 -13.08 14.49 11.21
CA ALA A 222 -12.19 15.42 11.91
C ALA A 222 -12.96 16.64 12.45
N ARG A 223 -13.89 17.23 11.67
CA ARG A 223 -14.74 18.35 12.14
C ARG A 223 -15.55 17.99 13.39
N GLN A 224 -16.15 16.79 13.42
CA GLN A 224 -16.90 16.33 14.60
C GLN A 224 -15.99 16.18 15.83
N LEU A 225 -14.75 15.69 15.62
CA LEU A 225 -13.76 15.52 16.68
C LEU A 225 -13.24 16.87 17.20
N VAL A 226 -13.07 17.88 16.35
CA VAL A 226 -12.73 19.25 16.75
C VAL A 226 -13.79 19.81 17.70
N GLN A 227 -15.07 19.68 17.37
CA GLN A 227 -16.17 20.14 18.22
C GLN A 227 -16.16 19.48 19.61
N ARG A 228 -15.76 18.21 19.67
CA ARG A 228 -15.62 17.44 20.91
C ARG A 228 -14.26 17.61 21.59
N ARG A 229 -13.31 18.34 21.00
CA ARG A 229 -11.91 18.49 21.43
C ARG A 229 -11.18 17.15 21.58
N LYS A 230 -11.46 16.22 20.67
CA LYS A 230 -10.91 14.86 20.66
C LYS A 230 -10.16 14.53 19.38
N LEU A 231 -9.87 15.53 18.51
CA LEU A 231 -9.09 15.28 17.29
C LEU A 231 -7.67 14.85 17.68
N PRO A 232 -7.27 13.61 17.32
CA PRO A 232 -5.94 13.08 17.63
C PRO A 232 -4.86 13.62 16.66
N GLY A 233 -3.61 13.25 16.90
CA GLY A 233 -2.53 13.43 15.97
C GLY A 233 -1.95 14.84 15.92
N ALA A 234 -2.14 15.66 16.97
CA ALA A 234 -1.40 16.92 17.12
C ALA A 234 0.09 16.63 17.26
N ILE A 235 0.91 17.51 16.66
CA ILE A 235 2.37 17.44 16.82
C ILE A 235 2.72 18.27 18.07
N ASP A 236 2.68 17.63 19.23
CA ASP A 236 2.80 18.30 20.54
C ASP A 236 4.13 18.04 21.25
N SER A 237 4.98 17.21 20.66
CA SER A 237 6.25 16.81 21.24
C SER A 237 7.39 16.79 20.21
N PRO A 238 8.65 16.89 20.64
CA PRO A 238 9.80 16.73 19.76
C PRO A 238 9.85 15.36 19.09
N ALA A 239 9.38 14.32 19.76
CA ALA A 239 9.30 12.97 19.22
C ALA A 239 8.26 12.89 18.07
N ALA A 240 7.09 13.52 18.24
CA ALA A 240 6.11 13.62 17.17
C ALA A 240 6.63 14.42 15.97
N GLY A 241 7.39 15.51 16.21
CA GLY A 241 8.03 16.25 15.15
C GLY A 241 9.12 15.48 14.39
N LEU A 242 9.89 14.65 15.08
CA LEU A 242 10.84 13.73 14.46
C LEU A 242 10.09 12.63 13.65
N ALA A 243 8.95 12.15 14.15
CA ALA A 243 8.13 11.18 13.41
C ALA A 243 7.64 11.75 12.07
N GLU A 244 7.15 13.00 12.03
CA GLU A 244 6.74 13.66 10.78
C GLU A 244 7.90 13.78 9.77
N LEU A 245 9.11 14.09 10.26
CA LEU A 245 10.31 14.09 9.41
C LEU A 245 10.58 12.70 8.82
N LEU A 246 10.51 11.66 9.65
CA LEU A 246 10.79 10.29 9.21
C LEU A 246 9.75 9.77 8.22
N VAL A 247 8.46 10.09 8.40
CA VAL A 247 7.42 9.73 7.42
C VAL A 247 7.69 10.40 6.08
N ARG A 248 8.01 11.69 6.07
CA ARG A 248 8.35 12.40 4.84
C ARG A 248 9.57 11.79 4.15
N LEU A 249 10.66 11.54 4.90
CA LEU A 249 11.85 10.85 4.39
C LEU A 249 11.51 9.47 3.83
N SER A 250 10.64 8.73 4.51
CA SER A 250 10.18 7.41 4.06
C SER A 250 9.49 7.48 2.69
N LEU A 251 8.56 8.41 2.50
CA LEU A 251 7.87 8.58 1.22
C LEU A 251 8.82 9.00 0.09
N ASP A 252 9.76 9.91 0.38
CA ASP A 252 10.77 10.33 -0.60
C ASP A 252 11.74 9.19 -0.96
N LEU A 253 12.11 8.35 0.00
CA LEU A 253 12.94 7.15 -0.24
C LEU A 253 12.18 6.08 -1.03
N HIS A 254 10.91 5.87 -0.70
CA HIS A 254 10.04 4.94 -1.42
C HIS A 254 9.90 5.33 -2.89
N SER A 255 9.69 6.62 -3.20
CA SER A 255 9.65 7.12 -4.58
C SER A 255 10.94 6.88 -5.38
N GLN A 256 12.06 6.63 -4.68
CA GLN A 256 13.36 6.29 -5.24
C GLN A 256 13.66 4.78 -5.23
N ASN A 257 12.64 3.93 -4.97
CA ASN A 257 12.76 2.47 -4.88
C ASN A 257 13.65 1.98 -3.71
N LEU A 258 13.79 2.77 -2.65
CA LEU A 258 14.54 2.41 -1.45
C LEU A 258 13.59 1.91 -0.34
N THR A 259 12.62 1.06 -0.70
CA THR A 259 11.54 0.54 0.17
C THR A 259 12.04 -0.06 1.50
N PRO A 260 13.16 -0.83 1.58
CA PRO A 260 13.63 -1.34 2.88
C PRO A 260 13.97 -0.24 3.89
N LEU A 261 14.64 0.82 3.45
CA LEU A 261 15.01 1.95 4.31
C LEU A 261 13.78 2.81 4.64
N ALA A 262 12.90 3.02 3.67
CA ALA A 262 11.61 3.69 3.85
C ALA A 262 10.78 3.00 4.96
N LEU A 263 10.67 1.67 4.92
CA LEU A 263 9.99 0.89 5.95
C LEU A 263 10.65 1.08 7.33
N SER A 264 11.98 1.02 7.42
CA SER A 264 12.69 1.24 8.68
C SER A 264 12.34 2.61 9.28
N PHE A 265 12.37 3.68 8.47
CA PHE A 265 12.04 5.03 8.93
C PHE A 265 10.58 5.17 9.36
N THR A 266 9.65 4.61 8.59
CA THR A 266 8.23 4.65 8.96
C THR A 266 7.96 3.85 10.23
N ARG A 267 8.60 2.67 10.40
CA ARG A 267 8.47 1.89 11.64
C ARG A 267 9.01 2.66 12.85
N ILE A 268 10.14 3.35 12.72
CA ILE A 268 10.65 4.23 13.79
C ILE A 268 9.65 5.36 14.07
N ALA A 269 9.01 5.92 13.04
CA ALA A 269 7.97 6.93 13.21
C ALA A 269 6.75 6.41 13.97
N THR A 270 6.29 5.16 13.74
CA THR A 270 5.21 4.53 14.53
C THR A 270 5.56 4.44 16.03
N TRP A 271 6.84 4.24 16.33
CA TRP A 271 7.31 4.18 17.72
C TRP A 271 7.38 5.55 18.39
N LEU A 272 7.73 6.60 17.63
CA LEU A 272 7.82 7.97 18.11
C LEU A 272 6.46 8.63 18.33
N ALA A 273 5.50 8.34 17.45
CA ALA A 273 4.16 8.93 17.42
C ALA A 273 3.09 7.87 17.16
N PRO A 274 2.79 6.98 18.14
CA PRO A 274 1.83 5.89 17.97
C PRO A 274 0.40 6.35 17.68
N ASP A 275 0.05 7.59 18.04
CA ASP A 275 -1.25 8.20 17.76
C ASP A 275 -1.34 8.86 16.37
N ASN A 276 -0.29 8.75 15.56
CA ASN A 276 -0.28 9.21 14.19
C ASN A 276 -0.65 8.07 13.23
N SER A 277 -1.89 8.05 12.77
CA SER A 277 -2.45 6.99 11.91
C SER A 277 -1.74 6.88 10.57
N GLU A 278 -1.22 7.98 10.01
CA GLU A 278 -0.46 7.98 8.75
C GLU A 278 0.77 7.04 8.87
N THR A 279 1.46 7.05 10.01
CA THR A 279 2.65 6.19 10.18
C THR A 279 2.32 4.70 10.07
N TRP A 280 1.18 4.29 10.61
CA TRP A 280 0.72 2.90 10.56
C TRP A 280 0.26 2.49 9.17
N MET A 281 -0.45 3.39 8.47
CA MET A 281 -0.94 3.14 7.11
C MET A 281 0.23 3.03 6.12
N VAL A 282 1.16 3.98 6.13
CA VAL A 282 2.36 3.94 5.27
C VAL A 282 3.21 2.70 5.57
N ALA A 283 3.39 2.34 6.85
CA ALA A 283 4.11 1.12 7.21
C ALA A 283 3.41 -0.15 6.69
N ALA A 284 2.08 -0.18 6.71
CA ALA A 284 1.31 -1.31 6.17
C ALA A 284 1.45 -1.43 4.65
N GLU A 285 1.37 -0.32 3.91
CA GLU A 285 1.58 -0.31 2.45
C GLU A 285 2.99 -0.80 2.09
N LEU A 286 4.03 -0.27 2.75
CA LEU A 286 5.42 -0.69 2.52
C LEU A 286 5.70 -2.16 2.90
N LEU A 287 4.97 -2.73 3.86
CA LEU A 287 5.05 -4.16 4.17
C LEU A 287 4.38 -5.00 3.10
N ALA A 288 3.22 -4.58 2.60
CA ALA A 288 2.49 -5.31 1.56
C ALA A 288 3.30 -5.40 0.26
N GLU A 289 4.00 -4.34 -0.13
CA GLU A 289 4.91 -4.36 -1.29
C GLU A 289 6.10 -5.33 -1.15
N ARG A 290 6.26 -5.93 0.00
CA ARG A 290 7.30 -6.92 0.30
C ARG A 290 6.72 -8.31 0.59
N ASP A 291 5.55 -8.59 0.07
CA ASP A 291 4.83 -9.85 0.24
C ASP A 291 4.59 -10.19 1.73
N ARG A 292 4.30 -9.15 2.56
CA ARG A 292 4.05 -9.27 4.01
C ARG A 292 2.68 -8.71 4.40
N GLU A 293 1.66 -9.05 3.65
CA GLU A 293 0.29 -8.54 3.79
C GLU A 293 -0.31 -8.88 5.16
N ARG A 294 0.02 -10.06 5.71
CA ARG A 294 -0.46 -10.47 7.05
C ARG A 294 0.03 -9.54 8.14
N ASP A 295 1.29 -9.14 8.08
CA ASP A 295 1.89 -8.19 9.01
C ASP A 295 1.34 -6.78 8.78
N ALA A 296 1.14 -6.40 7.53
CA ALA A 296 0.55 -5.13 7.13
C ALA A 296 -0.88 -4.98 7.71
N VAL A 297 -1.71 -6.01 7.58
CA VAL A 297 -3.07 -6.05 8.17
C VAL A 297 -3.02 -5.84 9.69
N ALA A 298 -2.08 -6.48 10.39
CA ALA A 298 -1.94 -6.34 11.84
C ALA A 298 -1.55 -4.91 12.27
N LEU A 299 -0.80 -4.16 11.44
CA LEU A 299 -0.48 -2.77 11.73
C LEU A 299 -1.71 -1.86 11.69
N LEU A 300 -2.64 -2.13 10.78
CA LEU A 300 -3.86 -1.33 10.63
C LEU A 300 -4.82 -1.46 11.82
N ASP A 301 -4.68 -2.48 12.66
CA ASP A 301 -5.41 -2.62 13.93
C ASP A 301 -5.03 -1.53 14.95
N ARG A 302 -3.93 -0.81 14.73
CA ARG A 302 -3.51 0.33 15.55
C ARG A 302 -4.27 1.62 15.24
N VAL A 303 -4.93 1.71 14.09
CA VAL A 303 -5.77 2.85 13.74
C VAL A 303 -7.13 2.70 14.43
N GLY A 304 -7.40 3.57 15.39
CA GLY A 304 -8.63 3.50 16.21
C GLY A 304 -9.87 3.80 15.40
N ALA A 305 -11.00 3.19 15.74
CA ALA A 305 -12.29 3.39 15.06
C ALA A 305 -12.81 4.85 15.08
N SER A 306 -12.34 5.67 16.02
CA SER A 306 -12.67 7.10 16.12
C SER A 306 -11.65 8.01 15.43
N ASP A 307 -10.63 7.45 14.80
CA ASP A 307 -9.64 8.23 14.05
C ASP A 307 -10.26 8.79 12.76
N PRO A 308 -9.92 10.01 12.32
CA PRO A 308 -10.37 10.54 11.03
C PRO A 308 -10.06 9.63 9.85
N PHE A 309 -8.95 8.92 9.89
CA PHE A 309 -8.50 7.99 8.85
C PHE A 309 -9.01 6.56 9.02
N ALA A 310 -9.92 6.31 9.97
CA ALA A 310 -10.45 4.95 10.21
C ALA A 310 -11.09 4.32 8.98
N ALA A 311 -11.76 5.11 8.13
CA ALA A 311 -12.35 4.63 6.89
C ALA A 311 -11.26 4.19 5.89
N GLN A 312 -10.23 5.02 5.67
CA GLN A 312 -9.11 4.69 4.79
C GLN A 312 -8.31 3.48 5.29
N ALA A 313 -8.10 3.37 6.61
CA ALA A 313 -7.43 2.22 7.20
C ALA A 313 -8.23 0.93 7.04
N ARG A 314 -9.57 0.98 7.15
CA ARG A 314 -10.43 -0.18 6.86
C ARG A 314 -10.37 -0.58 5.39
N ASP A 315 -10.45 0.40 4.50
CA ASP A 315 -10.36 0.18 3.07
C ASP A 315 -9.03 -0.46 2.67
N LEU A 316 -7.92 0.07 3.15
CA LEU A 316 -6.60 -0.51 2.96
C LEU A 316 -6.53 -1.94 3.52
N ARG A 317 -7.05 -2.16 4.72
CA ARG A 317 -7.08 -3.49 5.34
C ARG A 317 -7.83 -4.51 4.49
N VAL A 318 -8.99 -4.14 3.96
CA VAL A 318 -9.79 -5.04 3.11
C VAL A 318 -9.02 -5.41 1.85
N ARG A 319 -8.38 -4.44 1.18
CA ARG A 319 -7.52 -4.72 0.01
C ARG A 319 -6.37 -5.68 0.36
N LEU A 320 -5.69 -5.44 1.47
CA LEU A 320 -4.59 -6.30 1.91
C LEU A 320 -5.04 -7.71 2.31
N LEU A 321 -6.25 -7.86 2.84
CA LEU A 321 -6.84 -9.18 3.13
C LEU A 321 -7.12 -9.97 1.85
N VAL A 322 -7.55 -9.31 0.78
CA VAL A 322 -7.71 -9.94 -0.54
C VAL A 322 -6.34 -10.39 -1.08
N GLN A 323 -5.34 -9.52 -1.05
CA GLN A 323 -3.97 -9.84 -1.49
C GLN A 323 -3.33 -10.98 -0.68
N ALA A 324 -3.64 -11.05 0.62
CA ALA A 324 -3.19 -12.14 1.51
C ALA A 324 -3.99 -13.44 1.35
N GLU A 325 -4.85 -13.56 0.33
CA GLU A 325 -5.74 -14.70 0.09
C GLU A 325 -6.69 -15.00 1.28
N GLN A 326 -7.05 -13.97 2.07
CA GLN A 326 -7.97 -14.08 3.20
C GLN A 326 -9.37 -13.55 2.83
N GLY A 327 -9.90 -14.01 1.73
CA GLY A 327 -11.15 -13.54 1.12
C GLY A 327 -12.36 -13.53 2.08
N ASP A 328 -12.53 -14.58 2.91
CA ASP A 328 -13.62 -14.62 3.90
C ASP A 328 -13.55 -13.49 4.93
N ARG A 329 -12.33 -13.16 5.37
CA ARG A 329 -12.12 -12.04 6.30
C ARG A 329 -12.34 -10.69 5.62
N ALA A 330 -11.89 -10.55 4.38
CA ALA A 330 -12.13 -9.36 3.58
C ALA A 330 -13.63 -9.13 3.39
N LEU A 331 -14.36 -10.19 3.01
CA LEU A 331 -15.81 -10.15 2.81
C LEU A 331 -16.56 -9.79 4.09
N ALA A 332 -16.21 -10.41 5.22
CA ALA A 332 -16.83 -10.09 6.51
C ALA A 332 -16.62 -8.62 6.90
N GLN A 333 -15.43 -8.05 6.67
CA GLN A 333 -15.15 -6.65 6.98
C GLN A 333 -15.85 -5.68 6.02
N ALA A 334 -15.87 -5.96 4.73
CA ALA A 334 -16.56 -5.14 3.75
C ALA A 334 -18.08 -5.17 3.97
N SER A 335 -18.65 -6.34 4.27
CA SER A 335 -20.08 -6.47 4.62
C SER A 335 -20.44 -5.68 5.88
N ALA A 336 -19.62 -5.78 6.93
CA ALA A 336 -19.86 -5.01 8.16
C ALA A 336 -19.79 -3.48 7.95
N ALA A 337 -19.03 -3.01 6.97
CA ALA A 337 -18.95 -1.58 6.65
C ALA A 337 -20.26 -1.07 6.04
N VAL A 338 -20.88 -1.82 5.14
CA VAL A 338 -22.13 -1.42 4.47
C VAL A 338 -23.37 -1.57 5.37
N GLU A 339 -23.27 -2.30 6.48
CA GLU A 339 -24.32 -2.39 7.50
C GLU A 339 -24.39 -1.13 8.41
N GLN A 340 -23.37 -0.28 8.37
CA GLN A 340 -23.36 0.94 9.17
C GLN A 340 -24.34 1.98 8.59
N PRO A 341 -25.02 2.77 9.45
CA PRO A 341 -25.90 3.87 8.98
C PRO A 341 -25.15 4.94 8.17
N THR A 342 -23.84 4.96 8.27
CA THR A 342 -22.94 5.90 7.58
C THR A 342 -22.26 5.27 6.36
N ALA A 343 -22.77 4.14 5.87
CA ALA A 343 -22.23 3.48 4.68
C ALA A 343 -22.18 4.42 3.49
N SER A 344 -21.01 4.56 2.90
CA SER A 344 -20.74 5.44 1.77
C SER A 344 -20.79 4.68 0.45
N MET A 345 -20.81 5.42 -0.66
CA MET A 345 -20.59 4.85 -2.00
C MET A 345 -19.30 3.97 -2.04
N SER A 346 -18.21 4.46 -1.45
CA SER A 346 -16.94 3.74 -1.44
C SER A 346 -16.99 2.41 -0.66
N ASP A 347 -17.79 2.32 0.40
CA ASP A 347 -17.98 1.07 1.14
C ASP A 347 -18.69 0.02 0.27
N TRP A 348 -19.72 0.43 -0.50
CA TRP A 348 -20.40 -0.44 -1.44
C TRP A 348 -19.52 -0.87 -2.62
N VAL A 349 -18.70 0.04 -3.16
CA VAL A 349 -17.70 -0.30 -4.19
C VAL A 349 -16.74 -1.35 -3.65
N ARG A 350 -16.21 -1.13 -2.45
CA ARG A 350 -15.27 -2.07 -1.83
C ARG A 350 -15.89 -3.45 -1.62
N LEU A 351 -17.16 -3.51 -1.18
CA LEU A 351 -17.86 -4.79 -1.05
C LEU A 351 -17.97 -5.51 -2.40
N GLY A 352 -18.34 -4.80 -3.47
CA GLY A 352 -18.42 -5.37 -4.80
C GLY A 352 -17.08 -5.90 -5.32
N GLU A 353 -15.99 -5.15 -5.10
CA GLU A 353 -14.63 -5.58 -5.47
C GLU A 353 -14.20 -6.85 -4.73
N VAL A 354 -14.49 -6.94 -3.42
CA VAL A 354 -14.20 -8.16 -2.64
C VAL A 354 -15.05 -9.33 -3.10
N GLN A 355 -16.32 -9.09 -3.44
CA GLN A 355 -17.20 -10.13 -3.96
C GLN A 355 -16.70 -10.67 -5.31
N LEU A 356 -16.20 -9.81 -6.21
CA LEU A 356 -15.52 -10.26 -7.44
C LEU A 356 -14.26 -11.08 -7.12
N ALA A 357 -13.42 -10.59 -6.23
CA ALA A 357 -12.18 -11.29 -5.84
C ALA A 357 -12.44 -12.64 -5.11
N THR A 358 -13.66 -12.88 -4.65
CA THR A 358 -14.08 -14.11 -3.98
C THR A 358 -15.08 -14.94 -4.80
N ASP A 359 -15.10 -14.72 -6.12
CA ASP A 359 -15.93 -15.45 -7.09
C ASP A 359 -17.45 -15.36 -6.81
N ARG A 360 -17.92 -14.14 -6.49
CA ARG A 360 -19.34 -13.82 -6.23
C ARG A 360 -19.85 -12.70 -7.13
N PRO A 361 -19.78 -12.83 -8.46
CA PRO A 361 -20.02 -11.72 -9.37
C PRO A 361 -21.48 -11.22 -9.34
N ALA A 362 -22.47 -12.07 -9.13
CA ALA A 362 -23.88 -11.66 -9.05
C ALA A 362 -24.15 -10.78 -7.80
N GLU A 363 -23.50 -11.10 -6.67
CA GLU A 363 -23.56 -10.29 -5.46
C GLU A 363 -22.84 -8.93 -5.68
N ALA A 364 -21.69 -8.96 -6.34
CA ALA A 364 -20.93 -7.76 -6.69
C ALA A 364 -21.74 -6.79 -7.56
N ALA A 365 -22.46 -7.27 -8.57
CA ALA A 365 -23.35 -6.45 -9.37
C ALA A 365 -24.43 -5.75 -8.53
N SER A 366 -24.93 -6.43 -7.49
CA SER A 366 -25.88 -5.87 -6.54
C SER A 366 -25.24 -4.79 -5.63
N ALA A 367 -24.00 -5.01 -5.18
CA ALA A 367 -23.25 -4.04 -4.39
C ALA A 367 -22.93 -2.78 -5.22
N PHE A 368 -22.51 -2.92 -6.49
CA PHE A 368 -22.30 -1.78 -7.39
C PHE A 368 -23.60 -1.02 -7.70
N ALA A 369 -24.74 -1.71 -7.76
CA ALA A 369 -26.05 -1.04 -7.89
C ALA A 369 -26.32 -0.16 -6.67
N ARG A 370 -26.02 -0.64 -5.46
CA ARG A 370 -26.15 0.16 -4.22
C ARG A 370 -25.14 1.33 -4.19
N ALA A 371 -23.94 1.15 -4.72
CA ALA A 371 -22.97 2.24 -4.88
C ALA A 371 -23.50 3.35 -5.80
N ILE A 372 -24.14 2.97 -6.92
CA ILE A 372 -24.79 3.91 -7.85
C ILE A 372 -25.93 4.68 -7.17
N GLU A 373 -26.76 4.00 -6.40
CA GLU A 373 -27.85 4.64 -5.64
C GLU A 373 -27.33 5.62 -4.55
N ALA A 374 -26.19 5.30 -3.94
CA ALA A 374 -25.56 6.14 -2.94
C ALA A 374 -24.83 7.36 -3.51
N HIS A 375 -24.71 7.45 -4.84
CA HIS A 375 -24.06 8.56 -5.55
C HIS A 375 -25.00 9.79 -5.54
N GLU A 376 -24.83 10.69 -4.55
CA GLU A 376 -25.73 11.81 -4.30
C GLU A 376 -25.34 13.14 -4.99
N ASN A 377 -24.16 13.23 -5.66
CA ASN A 377 -23.66 14.52 -6.15
C ASN A 377 -23.37 14.54 -7.67
N GLU A 378 -23.97 15.47 -8.39
CA GLU A 378 -23.72 15.72 -9.82
C GLU A 378 -22.25 16.08 -10.14
N ASP A 379 -21.52 16.69 -9.20
CA ASP A 379 -20.09 17.03 -9.35
C ASP A 379 -19.16 15.80 -9.42
N GLN A 380 -19.65 14.61 -9.10
CA GLN A 380 -18.95 13.34 -9.24
C GLN A 380 -19.38 12.54 -10.48
N ALA A 381 -20.08 13.15 -11.43
CA ALA A 381 -20.55 12.50 -12.66
C ALA A 381 -19.43 11.78 -13.43
N THR A 382 -18.19 12.28 -13.35
CA THR A 382 -17.02 11.65 -13.95
C THR A 382 -16.70 10.25 -13.40
N GLN A 383 -17.21 9.88 -12.24
CA GLN A 383 -17.01 8.56 -11.64
C GLN A 383 -18.20 7.62 -11.87
N LEU A 384 -19.38 8.14 -12.19
CA LEU A 384 -20.59 7.34 -12.32
C LEU A 384 -20.49 6.32 -13.46
N TRP A 385 -19.85 6.66 -14.59
CA TRP A 385 -19.61 5.72 -15.67
C TRP A 385 -18.78 4.51 -15.22
N ALA A 386 -17.82 4.71 -14.31
CA ALA A 386 -16.99 3.64 -13.80
C ALA A 386 -17.78 2.63 -12.95
N LEU A 387 -18.73 3.12 -12.14
CA LEU A 387 -19.63 2.26 -11.36
C LEU A 387 -20.54 1.42 -12.28
N TRP A 388 -21.04 2.02 -13.36
CA TRP A 388 -21.82 1.29 -14.37
C TRP A 388 -20.98 0.27 -15.12
N LEU A 389 -19.71 0.59 -15.44
CA LEU A 389 -18.78 -0.35 -16.03
C LEU A 389 -18.50 -1.53 -15.10
N MET A 390 -18.20 -1.27 -13.81
CA MET A 390 -18.00 -2.32 -12.79
C MET A 390 -19.22 -3.22 -12.65
N ARG A 391 -20.42 -2.62 -12.60
CA ARG A 391 -21.67 -3.38 -12.54
C ARG A 391 -21.87 -4.24 -13.79
N GLY A 392 -21.58 -3.70 -14.97
CA GLY A 392 -21.65 -4.42 -16.25
C GLY A 392 -20.69 -5.59 -16.28
N SER A 393 -19.44 -5.38 -15.86
CA SER A 393 -18.43 -6.43 -15.75
C SER A 393 -18.86 -7.54 -14.76
N ALA A 394 -19.41 -7.15 -13.61
CA ALA A 394 -19.90 -8.14 -12.63
C ALA A 394 -21.07 -8.98 -13.15
N HIS A 395 -22.03 -8.37 -13.87
CA HIS A 395 -23.10 -9.12 -14.54
C HIS A 395 -22.55 -10.03 -15.65
N ASP A 396 -21.54 -9.58 -16.38
CA ASP A 396 -20.91 -10.35 -17.44
C ASP A 396 -20.23 -11.62 -16.89
N GLN A 397 -19.46 -11.47 -15.81
CA GLN A 397 -18.83 -12.58 -15.10
C GLN A 397 -19.85 -13.52 -14.44
N ALA A 398 -21.07 -13.05 -14.17
CA ALA A 398 -22.18 -13.85 -13.66
C ALA A 398 -23.01 -14.52 -14.77
N ASP A 399 -22.58 -14.48 -16.04
CA ASP A 399 -23.32 -14.95 -17.20
C ASP A 399 -24.71 -14.30 -17.40
N GLN A 400 -24.89 -13.07 -16.89
CA GLN A 400 -26.12 -12.27 -16.97
C GLN A 400 -25.99 -11.22 -18.08
N TRP A 401 -25.85 -11.68 -19.34
CA TRP A 401 -25.55 -10.81 -20.47
C TRP A 401 -26.57 -9.69 -20.72
N PRO A 402 -27.90 -9.89 -20.62
CA PRO A 402 -28.85 -8.80 -20.81
C PRO A 402 -28.64 -7.64 -19.84
N GLU A 403 -28.37 -7.94 -18.57
CA GLU A 403 -28.09 -6.97 -17.50
C GLU A 403 -26.71 -6.32 -17.67
N ALA A 404 -25.70 -7.13 -18.04
CA ALA A 404 -24.37 -6.66 -18.36
C ALA A 404 -24.41 -5.62 -19.49
N LYS A 405 -25.06 -5.98 -20.61
CA LYS A 405 -25.20 -5.09 -21.77
C LYS A 405 -25.89 -3.78 -21.42
N ALA A 406 -26.98 -3.83 -20.65
CA ALA A 406 -27.71 -2.64 -20.22
C ALA A 406 -26.81 -1.71 -19.38
N ALA A 407 -26.05 -2.27 -18.44
CA ALA A 407 -25.12 -1.50 -17.59
C ALA A 407 -23.96 -0.92 -18.41
N LEU A 408 -23.36 -1.69 -19.33
CA LEU A 408 -22.28 -1.24 -20.21
C LEU A 408 -22.74 -0.14 -21.16
N GLN A 409 -23.97 -0.23 -21.68
CA GLN A 409 -24.56 0.82 -22.51
C GLN A 409 -24.79 2.11 -21.72
N GLU A 410 -25.15 2.01 -20.45
CA GLU A 410 -25.27 3.19 -19.60
C GLU A 410 -23.90 3.82 -19.31
N ALA A 411 -22.87 3.00 -19.05
CA ALA A 411 -21.50 3.48 -18.93
C ALA A 411 -21.06 4.22 -20.23
N TYR A 412 -21.36 3.65 -21.39
CA TYR A 412 -21.06 4.26 -22.69
C TYR A 412 -21.83 5.58 -22.92
N ARG A 413 -23.10 5.65 -22.53
CA ARG A 413 -23.89 6.89 -22.59
C ARG A 413 -23.28 8.01 -21.75
N LEU A 414 -22.75 7.67 -20.56
CA LEU A 414 -22.13 8.63 -19.64
C LEU A 414 -20.73 9.06 -20.08
N ALA A 415 -19.96 8.17 -20.69
CA ALA A 415 -18.58 8.41 -21.08
C ALA A 415 -18.26 7.80 -22.47
N PRO A 416 -18.80 8.38 -23.57
CA PRO A 416 -18.72 7.79 -24.90
C PRO A 416 -17.30 7.81 -25.52
N GLU A 417 -16.38 8.58 -24.96
CA GLU A 417 -14.97 8.68 -25.39
C GLU A 417 -14.00 7.98 -24.40
N GLN A 418 -14.53 7.25 -23.42
CA GLN A 418 -13.68 6.55 -22.45
C GLN A 418 -13.18 5.22 -23.03
N PRO A 419 -11.86 5.06 -23.26
CA PRO A 419 -11.32 3.87 -23.92
C PRO A 419 -11.71 2.55 -23.24
N LEU A 420 -11.71 2.50 -21.90
CA LEU A 420 -12.09 1.29 -21.16
C LEU A 420 -13.54 0.88 -21.38
N VAL A 421 -14.46 1.86 -21.45
CA VAL A 421 -15.88 1.59 -21.68
C VAL A 421 -16.11 1.10 -23.11
N LEU A 422 -15.50 1.76 -24.10
CA LEU A 422 -15.55 1.39 -25.50
C LEU A 422 -15.01 -0.02 -25.71
N ASN A 423 -13.86 -0.31 -25.10
CA ASN A 423 -13.20 -1.61 -25.22
C ASN A 423 -14.06 -2.71 -24.59
N TYR A 424 -14.50 -2.52 -23.34
CA TYR A 424 -15.26 -3.57 -22.66
C TYR A 424 -16.59 -3.88 -23.35
N LEU A 425 -17.37 -2.84 -23.73
CA LEU A 425 -18.63 -3.03 -24.43
C LEU A 425 -18.42 -3.69 -25.81
N GLY A 426 -17.38 -3.29 -26.55
CA GLY A 426 -17.04 -3.87 -27.84
C GLY A 426 -16.58 -5.31 -27.70
N TYR A 427 -15.63 -5.59 -26.80
CA TYR A 427 -15.07 -6.90 -26.60
C TYR A 427 -16.12 -7.92 -26.13
N ALA A 428 -16.95 -7.59 -25.13
CA ALA A 428 -18.01 -8.44 -24.64
C ALA A 428 -19.05 -8.84 -25.72
N GLN A 429 -19.28 -7.96 -26.71
CA GLN A 429 -20.10 -8.27 -27.90
C GLN A 429 -19.36 -9.18 -28.88
N LEU A 430 -18.03 -8.98 -29.08
CA LEU A 430 -17.21 -9.83 -29.97
C LEU A 430 -17.18 -11.27 -29.47
N GLU A 431 -16.96 -11.49 -28.20
CA GLU A 431 -16.97 -12.83 -27.57
C GLU A 431 -18.29 -13.59 -27.85
N ARG A 432 -19.41 -12.84 -27.87
CA ARG A 432 -20.75 -13.40 -28.12
C ARG A 432 -21.15 -13.39 -29.60
N ARG A 433 -20.26 -12.90 -30.46
CA ARG A 433 -20.53 -12.66 -31.89
C ARG A 433 -21.81 -11.85 -32.13
N GLU A 434 -22.08 -10.93 -31.21
CA GLU A 434 -23.23 -10.02 -31.29
C GLU A 434 -22.81 -8.67 -31.85
N ASN A 435 -23.50 -8.17 -32.88
CA ASN A 435 -23.23 -6.87 -33.50
C ASN A 435 -21.75 -6.64 -33.85
N VAL A 436 -21.08 -7.60 -34.48
CA VAL A 436 -19.64 -7.61 -34.74
C VAL A 436 -19.13 -6.31 -35.40
N GLU A 437 -19.91 -5.72 -36.32
CA GLU A 437 -19.55 -4.46 -36.98
C GLU A 437 -19.52 -3.27 -36.01
N GLU A 438 -20.49 -3.19 -35.13
CA GLU A 438 -20.54 -2.15 -34.09
C GLU A 438 -19.47 -2.39 -33.03
N ALA A 439 -19.28 -3.63 -32.64
CA ALA A 439 -18.24 -4.04 -31.69
C ALA A 439 -16.84 -3.67 -32.21
N GLU A 440 -16.52 -3.97 -33.48
CA GLU A 440 -15.27 -3.52 -34.11
C GLU A 440 -15.13 -1.99 -34.11
N ARG A 441 -16.19 -1.27 -34.41
CA ARG A 441 -16.17 0.19 -34.38
C ARG A 441 -15.78 0.72 -33.00
N LEU A 442 -16.35 0.14 -31.95
CA LEU A 442 -16.07 0.51 -30.56
C LEU A 442 -14.62 0.22 -30.18
N VAL A 443 -14.12 -0.99 -30.44
CA VAL A 443 -12.72 -1.33 -30.08
C VAL A 443 -11.70 -0.56 -30.95
N ARG A 444 -12.03 -0.25 -32.20
CA ARG A 444 -11.19 0.60 -33.06
C ARG A 444 -11.10 2.03 -32.53
N GLU A 445 -12.21 2.59 -32.06
CA GLU A 445 -12.23 3.90 -31.43
C GLU A 445 -11.47 3.88 -30.08
N ALA A 446 -11.64 2.82 -29.29
CA ALA A 446 -10.85 2.63 -28.06
C ALA A 446 -9.33 2.63 -28.36
N HIS A 447 -8.91 1.88 -29.38
CA HIS A 447 -7.50 1.82 -29.79
C HIS A 447 -6.99 3.18 -30.31
N ARG A 448 -7.81 3.93 -31.04
CA ARG A 448 -7.43 5.30 -31.48
C ARG A 448 -7.17 6.23 -30.29
N LEU A 449 -7.93 6.08 -29.20
CA LEU A 449 -7.83 6.92 -27.99
C LEU A 449 -6.72 6.44 -27.03
N ALA A 450 -6.41 5.15 -27.02
CA ALA A 450 -5.40 4.54 -26.16
C ALA A 450 -4.55 3.49 -26.93
N PRO A 451 -3.72 3.94 -27.91
CA PRO A 451 -2.97 3.03 -28.78
C PRO A 451 -1.87 2.24 -28.07
N ASP A 452 -1.43 2.70 -26.90
CA ASP A 452 -0.37 2.05 -26.11
C ASP A 452 -0.91 0.95 -25.17
N SER A 453 -2.25 0.76 -25.11
CA SER A 453 -2.85 -0.29 -24.29
C SER A 453 -2.81 -1.64 -25.02
N ALA A 454 -2.08 -2.60 -24.46
CA ALA A 454 -1.97 -3.95 -25.00
C ALA A 454 -3.34 -4.66 -25.05
N ALA A 455 -4.13 -4.58 -23.98
CA ALA A 455 -5.47 -5.16 -23.93
C ALA A 455 -6.45 -4.60 -24.98
N ILE A 456 -6.40 -3.28 -25.23
CA ILE A 456 -7.23 -2.66 -26.27
C ILE A 456 -6.73 -3.04 -27.67
N THR A 457 -5.42 -3.14 -27.84
CA THR A 457 -4.79 -3.56 -29.10
C THR A 457 -5.14 -5.02 -29.41
N ASP A 458 -5.15 -5.89 -28.41
CA ASP A 458 -5.60 -7.27 -28.51
C ASP A 458 -7.07 -7.36 -28.93
N SER A 459 -7.95 -6.63 -28.25
CA SER A 459 -9.39 -6.61 -28.58
C SER A 459 -9.65 -6.22 -30.06
N LEU A 460 -8.88 -5.26 -30.59
CA LEU A 460 -8.96 -4.88 -32.00
C LEU A 460 -8.40 -6.00 -32.90
N GLY A 461 -7.27 -6.60 -32.52
CA GLY A 461 -6.71 -7.76 -33.22
C GLY A 461 -7.70 -8.93 -33.27
N TRP A 462 -8.37 -9.24 -32.16
CA TRP A 462 -9.41 -10.25 -32.07
C TRP A 462 -10.63 -9.94 -32.95
N ALA A 463 -11.09 -8.70 -32.96
CA ALA A 463 -12.17 -8.26 -33.87
C ALA A 463 -11.82 -8.51 -35.35
N LEU A 464 -10.60 -8.19 -35.77
CA LEU A 464 -10.12 -8.42 -37.13
C LEU A 464 -9.96 -9.91 -37.44
N PHE A 465 -9.53 -10.70 -36.46
CA PHE A 465 -9.46 -12.17 -36.56
C PHE A 465 -10.83 -12.76 -36.82
N LEU A 466 -11.86 -12.37 -36.06
CA LEU A 466 -13.25 -12.85 -36.24
C LEU A 466 -13.82 -12.50 -37.62
N LYS A 467 -13.34 -11.42 -38.25
CA LYS A 467 -13.68 -11.00 -39.61
C LYS A 467 -12.82 -11.67 -40.69
N GLY A 468 -11.85 -12.49 -40.32
CA GLY A 468 -10.94 -13.18 -41.25
C GLY A 468 -9.83 -12.30 -41.83
N GLN A 469 -9.61 -11.11 -41.31
CA GLN A 469 -8.54 -10.16 -41.71
C GLN A 469 -7.22 -10.55 -41.03
N LEU A 470 -6.75 -11.78 -41.29
CA LEU A 470 -5.65 -12.43 -40.57
C LEU A 470 -4.32 -11.66 -40.57
N PRO A 471 -3.85 -11.05 -41.69
CA PRO A 471 -2.56 -10.35 -41.66
C PRO A 471 -2.54 -9.16 -40.69
N GLU A 472 -3.60 -8.34 -40.68
CA GLU A 472 -3.74 -7.18 -39.81
C GLU A 472 -3.99 -7.60 -38.35
N ALA A 473 -4.81 -8.64 -38.13
CA ALA A 473 -5.04 -9.23 -36.82
C ALA A 473 -3.74 -9.69 -36.18
N ILE A 474 -2.93 -10.48 -36.91
CA ILE A 474 -1.65 -10.98 -36.39
C ILE A 474 -0.72 -9.82 -36.03
N GLN A 475 -0.63 -8.78 -36.85
CA GLN A 475 0.24 -7.63 -36.56
C GLN A 475 -0.14 -6.95 -35.23
N LEU A 476 -1.45 -6.74 -34.98
CA LEU A 476 -1.92 -6.13 -33.73
C LEU A 476 -1.72 -7.07 -32.54
N LEU A 477 -2.02 -8.34 -32.68
CA LEU A 477 -1.85 -9.34 -31.62
C LEU A 477 -0.35 -9.55 -31.28
N GLU A 478 0.55 -9.50 -32.26
CA GLU A 478 2.00 -9.49 -32.02
C GLU A 478 2.43 -8.25 -31.22
N THR A 479 1.84 -7.08 -31.52
CA THR A 479 2.10 -5.83 -30.78
C THR A 479 1.57 -5.93 -29.34
N ALA A 480 0.36 -6.44 -29.15
CA ALA A 480 -0.23 -6.64 -27.84
C ALA A 480 0.61 -7.60 -26.98
N ALA A 481 1.02 -8.75 -27.53
CA ALA A 481 1.86 -9.73 -26.85
C ALA A 481 3.28 -9.21 -26.52
N GLN A 482 3.80 -8.23 -27.27
CA GLN A 482 5.06 -7.55 -26.91
C GLN A 482 4.85 -6.58 -25.73
N GLY A 483 3.68 -5.93 -25.64
CA GLY A 483 3.34 -5.04 -24.53
C GLY A 483 3.10 -5.79 -23.21
N GLU A 484 2.38 -6.90 -23.27
CA GLU A 484 2.03 -7.74 -22.11
C GLU A 484 2.36 -9.23 -22.38
N PRO A 485 3.64 -9.62 -22.34
CA PRO A 485 4.07 -10.96 -22.71
C PRO A 485 3.62 -12.06 -21.73
N ALA A 486 3.20 -11.71 -20.53
CA ALA A 486 2.71 -12.64 -19.52
C ALA A 486 1.18 -12.85 -19.58
N ASP A 487 0.46 -12.07 -20.37
CA ASP A 487 -1.00 -12.19 -20.48
C ASP A 487 -1.40 -13.47 -21.22
N VAL A 488 -2.28 -14.24 -20.59
CA VAL A 488 -2.72 -15.56 -21.08
C VAL A 488 -3.62 -15.40 -22.30
N GLU A 489 -4.59 -14.49 -22.26
CA GLU A 489 -5.60 -14.30 -23.30
C GLU A 489 -4.99 -13.73 -24.57
N ILE A 490 -4.13 -12.71 -24.45
CA ILE A 490 -3.42 -12.09 -25.57
C ILE A 490 -2.58 -13.15 -26.33
N ASN A 491 -1.82 -13.97 -25.59
CA ASN A 491 -1.02 -15.02 -26.20
C ASN A 491 -1.87 -16.16 -26.79
N GLU A 492 -3.03 -16.44 -26.22
CA GLU A 492 -3.99 -17.40 -26.78
C GLU A 492 -4.59 -16.89 -28.09
N HIS A 493 -5.05 -15.62 -28.15
CA HIS A 493 -5.57 -14.99 -29.36
C HIS A 493 -4.53 -14.97 -30.48
N LEU A 494 -3.28 -14.60 -30.16
CA LEU A 494 -2.18 -14.64 -31.12
C LEU A 494 -1.94 -16.06 -31.67
N GLY A 495 -1.99 -17.05 -30.80
CA GLY A 495 -1.89 -18.46 -31.20
C GLY A 495 -3.01 -18.90 -32.12
N ASP A 496 -4.23 -18.50 -31.84
CA ASP A 496 -5.40 -18.80 -32.67
C ASP A 496 -5.32 -18.13 -34.05
N ALA A 497 -4.86 -16.87 -34.09
CA ALA A 497 -4.65 -16.13 -35.33
C ALA A 497 -3.53 -16.76 -36.20
N TYR A 498 -2.42 -17.15 -35.60
CA TYR A 498 -1.36 -17.89 -36.32
C TYR A 498 -1.86 -19.23 -36.86
N TYR A 499 -2.63 -19.96 -36.05
CA TYR A 499 -3.15 -21.25 -36.49
C TYR A 499 -4.09 -21.11 -37.69
N ALA A 500 -5.00 -20.14 -37.67
CA ALA A 500 -5.91 -19.83 -38.77
C ALA A 500 -5.15 -19.40 -40.03
N ALA A 501 -4.01 -18.72 -39.89
CA ALA A 501 -3.13 -18.35 -40.98
C ALA A 501 -2.24 -19.50 -41.49
N GLY A 502 -2.36 -20.73 -40.93
CA GLY A 502 -1.56 -21.89 -41.29
C GLY A 502 -0.16 -21.93 -40.64
N ARG A 503 0.19 -20.94 -39.82
CA ARG A 503 1.47 -20.79 -39.11
C ARG A 503 1.50 -21.64 -37.84
N ARG A 504 1.41 -22.99 -38.00
CA ARG A 504 1.16 -23.92 -36.89
C ARG A 504 2.27 -23.97 -35.84
N ASN A 505 3.52 -23.70 -36.23
CA ASN A 505 4.62 -23.69 -35.26
C ASN A 505 4.55 -22.44 -34.38
N GLU A 506 4.34 -21.30 -34.96
CA GLU A 506 4.17 -20.02 -34.25
C GLU A 506 2.95 -20.09 -33.31
N ALA A 507 1.83 -20.66 -33.78
CA ALA A 507 0.65 -20.90 -32.93
C ALA A 507 0.99 -21.70 -31.66
N ARG A 508 1.76 -22.79 -31.82
CA ARG A 508 2.19 -23.60 -30.67
C ARG A 508 3.12 -22.85 -29.74
N PHE A 509 3.95 -21.94 -30.24
CA PHE A 509 4.82 -21.11 -29.40
C PHE A 509 3.98 -20.09 -28.61
N ALA A 510 3.03 -19.41 -29.22
CA ALA A 510 2.15 -18.47 -28.54
C ALA A 510 1.30 -19.16 -27.45
N TRP A 511 0.65 -20.29 -27.75
CA TRP A 511 -0.10 -21.04 -26.73
C TRP A 511 0.79 -21.60 -25.60
N ARG A 512 2.06 -21.90 -25.86
CA ARG A 512 3.01 -22.28 -24.81
C ARG A 512 3.42 -21.10 -23.95
N ALA A 513 3.55 -19.90 -24.52
CA ALA A 513 3.78 -18.68 -23.75
C ALA A 513 2.58 -18.41 -22.82
N ALA A 514 1.34 -18.51 -23.31
CA ALA A 514 0.15 -18.45 -22.50
C ALA A 514 0.15 -19.50 -21.37
N LEU A 515 0.48 -20.76 -21.70
CA LEU A 515 0.47 -21.86 -20.73
C LEU A 515 1.44 -21.70 -19.55
N VAL A 516 2.49 -20.87 -19.70
CA VAL A 516 3.42 -20.60 -18.59
C VAL A 516 2.73 -19.91 -17.41
N TYR A 517 1.71 -19.11 -17.70
CA TYR A 517 0.98 -18.29 -16.72
C TYR A 517 -0.46 -18.75 -16.49
N ALA A 518 -0.94 -19.72 -17.29
CA ALA A 518 -2.31 -20.22 -17.20
C ALA A 518 -2.46 -21.25 -16.06
N GLU A 519 -3.59 -21.19 -15.38
CA GLU A 519 -3.99 -22.14 -14.33
C GLU A 519 -5.37 -22.75 -14.62
N GLY A 520 -5.72 -23.82 -13.93
CA GLY A 520 -7.06 -24.44 -13.99
C GLY A 520 -7.50 -24.80 -15.41
N ASP A 521 -8.71 -24.39 -15.77
CA ASP A 521 -9.37 -24.73 -17.05
C ASP A 521 -8.63 -24.14 -18.26
N ASP A 522 -8.00 -22.96 -18.10
CA ASP A 522 -7.21 -22.31 -19.15
C ASP A 522 -5.99 -23.16 -19.51
N ALA A 523 -5.29 -23.70 -18.52
CA ALA A 523 -4.15 -24.58 -18.75
C ALA A 523 -4.57 -25.89 -19.46
N GLU A 524 -5.73 -26.45 -19.13
CA GLU A 524 -6.27 -27.62 -19.82
C GLU A 524 -6.65 -27.30 -21.28
N ARG A 525 -7.33 -26.18 -21.51
CA ARG A 525 -7.74 -25.69 -22.84
C ARG A 525 -6.52 -25.45 -23.73
N LEU A 526 -5.51 -24.72 -23.23
CA LEU A 526 -4.29 -24.44 -23.97
C LEU A 526 -3.49 -25.73 -24.27
N THR A 527 -3.41 -26.65 -23.32
CA THR A 527 -2.80 -27.96 -23.54
C THR A 527 -3.49 -28.73 -24.68
N GLY A 528 -4.82 -28.66 -24.75
CA GLY A 528 -5.61 -29.21 -25.85
C GLY A 528 -5.27 -28.58 -27.20
N LYS A 529 -5.20 -27.24 -27.27
CA LYS A 529 -4.82 -26.48 -28.47
C LYS A 529 -3.40 -26.83 -28.96
N ILE A 530 -2.45 -26.96 -28.06
CA ILE A 530 -1.05 -27.34 -28.39
C ILE A 530 -0.97 -28.73 -29.02
N ARG A 531 -1.79 -29.69 -28.56
CA ARG A 531 -1.79 -31.08 -29.06
C ARG A 531 -2.47 -31.22 -30.40
N SER A 532 -3.66 -30.67 -30.56
CA SER A 532 -4.56 -30.97 -31.68
C SER A 532 -5.02 -29.74 -32.48
N GLY A 533 -4.62 -28.53 -32.08
CA GLY A 533 -5.19 -27.28 -32.58
C GLY A 533 -6.50 -26.93 -31.88
N PRO A 534 -7.06 -25.74 -32.13
CA PRO A 534 -8.31 -25.31 -31.57
C PRO A 534 -9.43 -26.27 -32.02
N GLN A 535 -10.30 -26.64 -31.07
CA GLN A 535 -11.52 -27.39 -31.44
C GLN A 535 -12.42 -26.42 -32.18
N ILE A 536 -12.51 -26.59 -33.51
CA ILE A 536 -13.48 -25.88 -34.31
C ILE A 536 -14.85 -26.39 -33.85
N ALA A 537 -15.56 -25.61 -33.06
CA ALA A 537 -16.97 -25.86 -32.84
C ALA A 537 -17.67 -25.78 -34.22
N THR A 538 -17.89 -26.93 -34.84
CA THR A 538 -18.75 -27.03 -36.01
C THR A 538 -20.17 -26.69 -35.57
N ARG A 539 -20.56 -25.42 -35.76
CA ARG A 539 -21.94 -24.99 -35.79
C ARG A 539 -22.22 -24.24 -37.08
#